data_87113351a9eca1d0b9f4140c586be9b3
#
_entry.id   87113351a9eca1d0b9f4140c586be9b3
#
_cell.length_a   1.000
_cell.length_b   1.000
_cell.length_c   1.000
_cell.angle_alpha   90.00
_cell.angle_beta   90.00
_cell.angle_gamma   90.00
#
_symmetry.space_group_name_H-M   'P 1'
#
loop_
_entity.id
_entity.type
_entity.pdbx_description
1 polymer ?
#
loop_
_entity_poly.entity_id
_entity_poly.type
_entity_poly.pdbx_seq_one_letter_code
_entity_poly.pdbx_strand_id
1 'polypeptide(L)'
;MERIWKKIDGFDFKEILFEEYNHIAKITINRERYRNAFTPLTTWEMSQAFSYCRECADIRVVLLTGAGDKAFCAGGDMHVKGRGGYVGSDGVPRLNVLDVQMQIRRLPKPVIAMVNGYAIGGGHVLHVMCDLTIASENAIFGQTGPKVGSFDAGFGASYLARMVGQKKAREIWFLCKQYSAKEAEEMGMVNNVVPLDKLEDTCVEWAEIMMERSPLALRMIKAGLNAELDGQAGIQELAGDATMLYYTMDEAQEGGKAFLEKRKPEFDKYPVFP
;
A
#
# COMPACT_ATOMS: atom_id res chain seq x y z
N MET A 1 21.48 16.24 -10.12
CA MET A 1 20.98 17.22 -9.11
C MET A 1 20.50 16.42 -7.92
N GLU A 2 20.80 16.88 -6.71
CA GLU A 2 20.31 16.25 -5.50
C GLU A 2 18.78 16.42 -5.42
N ARG A 3 18.06 15.34 -5.15
CA ARG A 3 16.60 15.35 -5.06
C ARG A 3 16.17 15.99 -3.74
N ILE A 4 15.33 17.01 -3.81
CA ILE A 4 14.84 17.71 -2.62
C ILE A 4 13.40 17.29 -2.36
N TRP A 5 13.20 16.47 -1.35
CA TRP A 5 11.88 16.15 -0.82
C TRP A 5 11.34 17.31 0.00
N LYS A 6 10.10 17.70 -0.24
CA LYS A 6 9.42 18.78 0.49
C LYS A 6 8.39 18.16 1.43
N LYS A 7 8.39 18.62 2.67
CA LYS A 7 7.33 18.23 3.62
C LYS A 7 5.97 18.65 3.07
N ILE A 8 5.01 17.75 3.14
CA ILE A 8 3.61 18.08 2.81
C ILE A 8 3.02 18.83 4.02
N ASP A 9 2.51 20.04 3.76
CA ASP A 9 1.95 20.92 4.77
C ASP A 9 0.61 20.41 5.34
N GLY A 10 0.24 20.91 6.52
CA GLY A 10 -1.03 20.57 7.18
C GLY A 10 -0.95 19.34 8.09
N PHE A 11 0.20 18.69 8.20
CA PHE A 11 0.40 17.52 9.06
C PHE A 11 1.53 17.75 10.07
N ASP A 12 1.25 17.46 11.35
CA ASP A 12 2.25 17.47 12.42
C ASP A 12 2.50 16.05 12.95
N PHE A 13 2.93 15.20 12.04
CA PHE A 13 3.23 13.80 12.33
C PHE A 13 4.47 13.66 13.22
N LYS A 14 4.48 12.67 14.10
CA LYS A 14 5.55 12.43 15.09
C LYS A 14 6.34 11.16 14.80
N GLU A 15 5.67 10.15 14.22
CA GLU A 15 6.25 8.83 13.99
C GLU A 15 6.42 8.51 12.50
N ILE A 16 5.97 9.39 11.60
CA ILE A 16 6.28 9.31 10.17
C ILE A 16 6.79 10.65 9.63
N LEU A 17 7.54 10.58 8.53
CA LEU A 17 7.79 11.73 7.66
C LEU A 17 6.85 11.60 6.46
N PHE A 18 6.28 12.72 6.03
CA PHE A 18 5.37 12.78 4.89
C PHE A 18 5.81 13.90 3.96
N GLU A 19 6.33 13.49 2.81
CA GLU A 19 7.04 14.36 1.89
C GLU A 19 6.58 14.13 0.45
N GLU A 20 6.82 15.11 -0.42
CA GLU A 20 6.51 15.02 -1.84
C GLU A 20 7.70 15.46 -2.71
N TYR A 21 7.79 14.88 -3.89
CA TYR A 21 8.68 15.27 -4.96
C TYR A 21 8.05 14.87 -6.30
N ASN A 22 7.91 15.81 -7.24
CA ASN A 22 7.47 15.54 -8.62
C ASN A 22 6.25 14.60 -8.70
N HIS A 23 5.14 14.95 -8.02
CA HIS A 23 3.91 14.15 -7.95
C HIS A 23 4.04 12.79 -7.24
N ILE A 24 5.13 12.53 -6.58
CA ILE A 24 5.37 11.33 -5.79
C ILE A 24 5.26 11.70 -4.32
N ALA A 25 4.40 11.04 -3.56
CA ALA A 25 4.38 11.13 -2.11
C ALA A 25 5.31 10.07 -1.50
N LYS A 26 6.06 10.44 -0.48
CA LYS A 26 6.89 9.51 0.30
C LYS A 26 6.42 9.48 1.75
N ILE A 27 6.00 8.32 2.21
CA ILE A 27 5.63 8.02 3.59
C ILE A 27 6.78 7.23 4.19
N THR A 28 7.48 7.83 5.17
CA THR A 28 8.63 7.21 5.83
C THR A 28 8.28 6.93 7.29
N ILE A 29 8.25 5.67 7.71
CA ILE A 29 8.13 5.33 9.13
C ILE A 29 9.39 5.80 9.83
N ASN A 30 9.26 6.76 10.76
CA ASN A 30 10.38 7.46 11.38
C ASN A 30 10.53 7.08 12.87
N ARG A 31 10.80 5.81 13.10
CA ARG A 31 11.04 5.22 14.43
C ARG A 31 12.30 4.37 14.43
N GLU A 32 13.38 4.90 13.87
CA GLU A 32 14.63 4.18 13.60
C GLU A 32 15.19 3.48 14.85
N ARG A 33 15.13 4.11 16.03
CA ARG A 33 15.53 3.52 17.32
C ARG A 33 14.83 2.17 17.59
N TYR A 34 13.61 2.00 17.10
CA TYR A 34 12.79 0.80 17.24
C TYR A 34 12.71 0.00 15.93
N ARG A 35 13.70 0.17 15.03
CA ARG A 35 13.71 -0.46 13.71
C ARG A 35 12.40 -0.24 12.94
N ASN A 36 11.86 0.96 13.05
CA ASN A 36 10.62 1.37 12.41
C ASN A 36 9.41 0.47 12.73
N ALA A 37 9.42 -0.16 13.92
CA ALA A 37 8.25 -0.86 14.42
C ALA A 37 7.09 0.11 14.65
N PHE A 38 5.89 -0.27 14.19
CA PHE A 38 4.73 0.63 14.27
C PHE A 38 4.00 0.54 15.62
N THR A 39 3.46 1.66 16.07
CA THR A 39 2.53 1.82 17.19
C THR A 39 1.13 2.15 16.66
N PRO A 40 0.11 2.25 17.52
CA PRO A 40 -1.18 2.82 17.14
C PRO A 40 -1.08 4.24 16.56
N LEU A 41 -0.13 5.06 17.04
CA LEU A 41 0.11 6.39 16.49
C LEU A 41 0.70 6.32 15.07
N THR A 42 1.72 5.49 14.87
CA THR A 42 2.32 5.29 13.54
C THR A 42 1.26 4.89 12.51
N THR A 43 0.41 3.91 12.86
CA THR A 43 -0.64 3.43 11.95
C THR A 43 -1.73 4.48 11.71
N TRP A 44 -2.08 5.27 12.72
CA TRP A 44 -3.00 6.39 12.56
C TRP A 44 -2.43 7.46 11.63
N GLU A 45 -1.17 7.86 11.81
CA GLU A 45 -0.50 8.85 10.96
C GLU A 45 -0.37 8.36 9.52
N MET A 46 0.01 7.09 9.31
CA MET A 46 0.02 6.47 7.98
C MET A 46 -1.37 6.49 7.33
N SER A 47 -2.41 6.20 8.09
CA SER A 47 -3.80 6.24 7.61
C SER A 47 -4.19 7.64 7.12
N GLN A 48 -3.80 8.71 7.85
CA GLN A 48 -4.04 10.09 7.42
C GLN A 48 -3.26 10.41 6.14
N ALA A 49 -2.00 9.99 6.05
CA ALA A 49 -1.17 10.20 4.86
C ALA A 49 -1.74 9.48 3.62
N PHE A 50 -2.16 8.21 3.75
CA PHE A 50 -2.81 7.48 2.66
C PHE A 50 -4.17 8.10 2.25
N SER A 51 -4.95 8.58 3.22
CA SER A 51 -6.21 9.30 2.94
C SER A 51 -5.94 10.57 2.13
N TYR A 52 -4.94 11.36 2.51
CA TYR A 52 -4.51 12.52 1.73
C TYR A 52 -4.06 12.12 0.32
N CYS A 53 -3.20 11.10 0.19
CA CYS A 53 -2.75 10.61 -1.12
C CYS A 53 -3.90 10.15 -2.00
N ARG A 54 -4.99 9.63 -1.42
CA ARG A 54 -6.20 9.24 -2.16
C ARG A 54 -6.87 10.46 -2.80
N GLU A 55 -7.07 11.52 -2.04
CA GLU A 55 -7.86 12.69 -2.44
C GLU A 55 -7.05 13.74 -3.22
N CYS A 56 -5.74 13.83 -2.99
CA CYS A 56 -4.89 14.82 -3.64
C CYS A 56 -4.63 14.48 -5.11
N ALA A 57 -5.18 15.28 -6.03
CA ALA A 57 -5.04 15.06 -7.47
C ALA A 57 -3.57 15.14 -7.97
N ASP A 58 -2.74 15.91 -7.27
CA ASP A 58 -1.35 16.12 -7.67
C ASP A 58 -0.45 14.91 -7.34
N ILE A 59 -0.82 14.08 -6.38
CA ILE A 59 -0.07 12.85 -6.08
C ILE A 59 -0.47 11.76 -7.07
N ARG A 60 0.52 11.16 -7.74
CA ARG A 60 0.36 10.13 -8.77
C ARG A 60 0.85 8.75 -8.32
N VAL A 61 1.90 8.71 -7.51
CA VAL A 61 2.51 7.47 -7.00
C VAL A 61 2.87 7.68 -5.52
N VAL A 62 2.84 6.63 -4.73
CA VAL A 62 3.22 6.66 -3.32
C VAL A 62 4.40 5.72 -3.08
N LEU A 63 5.43 6.20 -2.39
CA LEU A 63 6.52 5.39 -1.86
C LEU A 63 6.29 5.18 -0.37
N LEU A 64 6.42 3.94 0.10
CA LEU A 64 6.40 3.59 1.52
C LEU A 64 7.77 3.05 1.92
N THR A 65 8.39 3.60 2.96
CA THR A 65 9.72 3.21 3.43
C THR A 65 9.89 3.36 4.95
N GLY A 66 11.05 3.00 5.45
CA GLY A 66 11.49 3.25 6.83
C GLY A 66 12.68 4.23 6.88
N ALA A 67 12.80 5.00 7.94
CA ALA A 67 13.94 5.88 8.16
C ALA A 67 15.24 5.08 8.39
N GLY A 68 16.35 5.65 7.96
CA GLY A 68 17.68 5.05 8.11
C GLY A 68 17.96 3.92 7.12
N ASP A 69 18.92 3.08 7.43
CA ASP A 69 19.45 2.03 6.55
C ASP A 69 19.26 0.61 7.11
N LYS A 70 18.63 0.47 8.28
CA LYS A 70 18.55 -0.80 9.01
C LYS A 70 17.24 -1.54 8.83
N ALA A 71 16.14 -0.82 8.71
CA ALA A 71 14.83 -1.46 8.64
C ALA A 71 13.83 -0.63 7.84
N PHE A 72 13.10 -1.30 6.98
CA PHE A 72 11.84 -0.82 6.45
C PHE A 72 10.81 -0.75 7.58
N CYS A 73 10.49 -1.90 8.19
CA CYS A 73 9.61 -1.99 9.35
C CYS A 73 9.77 -3.36 10.02
N ALA A 74 10.03 -3.38 11.32
CA ALA A 74 10.16 -4.60 12.11
C ALA A 74 8.81 -5.16 12.65
N GLY A 75 7.68 -4.66 12.14
CA GLY A 75 6.34 -5.07 12.57
C GLY A 75 5.79 -4.21 13.69
N GLY A 76 4.85 -4.74 14.47
CA GLY A 76 4.28 -4.03 15.61
C GLY A 76 5.25 -3.90 16.77
N ASP A 77 5.28 -2.73 17.40
CA ASP A 77 6.17 -2.46 18.53
C ASP A 77 5.76 -3.29 19.75
N MET A 78 6.64 -4.19 20.15
CA MET A 78 6.42 -5.11 21.29
C MET A 78 6.38 -4.39 22.65
N HIS A 79 6.92 -3.16 22.74
CA HIS A 79 6.87 -2.37 23.99
C HIS A 79 5.47 -1.84 24.29
N VAL A 80 4.63 -1.67 23.25
CA VAL A 80 3.24 -1.21 23.39
C VAL A 80 2.22 -2.33 23.16
N LYS A 81 2.70 -3.58 22.94
CA LYS A 81 1.85 -4.74 22.79
C LYS A 81 1.32 -5.17 24.16
N GLY A 82 0.03 -4.99 24.38
CA GLY A 82 -0.68 -5.39 25.58
C GLY A 82 -1.62 -6.56 25.35
N ARG A 83 -2.43 -6.85 26.37
CA ARG A 83 -3.49 -7.85 26.27
C ARG A 83 -4.61 -7.30 25.38
N GLY A 84 -4.86 -7.96 24.26
CA GLY A 84 -5.92 -7.57 23.30
C GLY A 84 -5.45 -6.71 22.13
N GLY A 85 -4.16 -6.36 22.02
CA GLY A 85 -3.63 -5.61 20.88
C GLY A 85 -2.50 -4.65 21.22
N TYR A 86 -2.25 -3.69 20.35
CA TYR A 86 -1.28 -2.62 20.60
C TYR A 86 -2.00 -1.45 21.28
N VAL A 87 -1.44 -0.99 22.41
CA VAL A 87 -2.10 -0.02 23.28
C VAL A 87 -1.47 1.36 23.07
N GLY A 88 -2.28 2.32 22.65
CA GLY A 88 -1.89 3.71 22.53
C GLY A 88 -1.90 4.45 23.86
N SER A 89 -1.60 5.75 23.82
CA SER A 89 -1.60 6.63 25.01
C SER A 89 -2.96 6.75 25.71
N ASP A 90 -4.04 6.41 25.01
CA ASP A 90 -5.41 6.40 25.51
C ASP A 90 -5.79 5.08 26.20
N GLY A 91 -4.89 4.11 26.27
CA GLY A 91 -5.10 2.82 26.93
C GLY A 91 -5.98 1.84 26.16
N VAL A 92 -6.42 2.17 24.93
CA VAL A 92 -7.29 1.32 24.11
C VAL A 92 -6.47 0.36 23.24
N PRO A 93 -6.68 -0.96 23.34
CA PRO A 93 -6.03 -1.93 22.47
C PRO A 93 -6.55 -1.82 21.02
N ARG A 94 -5.63 -1.81 20.04
CA ARG A 94 -5.96 -1.70 18.62
C ARG A 94 -5.10 -2.62 17.75
N LEU A 95 -5.61 -2.86 16.54
CA LEU A 95 -4.87 -3.52 15.45
C LEU A 95 -5.07 -2.74 14.12
N ASN A 96 -4.94 -1.41 14.18
CA ASN A 96 -5.23 -0.49 13.06
C ASN A 96 -4.31 -0.69 11.85
N VAL A 97 -3.25 -1.47 11.95
CA VAL A 97 -2.41 -1.82 10.79
C VAL A 97 -3.24 -2.51 9.71
N LEU A 98 -4.32 -3.20 10.06
CA LEU A 98 -5.23 -3.81 9.09
C LEU A 98 -5.92 -2.76 8.21
N ASP A 99 -6.27 -1.60 8.79
CA ASP A 99 -6.89 -0.50 8.05
C ASP A 99 -5.89 0.10 7.05
N VAL A 100 -4.62 0.26 7.47
CA VAL A 100 -3.53 0.73 6.58
C VAL A 100 -3.30 -0.25 5.43
N GLN A 101 -3.30 -1.56 5.70
CA GLN A 101 -3.19 -2.59 4.67
C GLN A 101 -4.31 -2.46 3.62
N MET A 102 -5.56 -2.26 4.07
CA MET A 102 -6.70 -2.06 3.18
C MET A 102 -6.61 -0.75 2.40
N GLN A 103 -6.12 0.32 3.02
CA GLN A 103 -5.90 1.60 2.33
C GLN A 103 -4.85 1.48 1.22
N ILE A 104 -3.72 0.79 1.46
CA ILE A 104 -2.70 0.52 0.44
C ILE A 104 -3.33 -0.22 -0.73
N ARG A 105 -4.06 -1.31 -0.44
CA ARG A 105 -4.69 -2.14 -1.46
C ARG A 105 -5.70 -1.38 -2.32
N ARG A 106 -6.53 -0.54 -1.69
CA ARG A 106 -7.62 0.21 -2.33
C ARG A 106 -7.24 1.61 -2.78
N LEU A 107 -5.98 2.01 -2.63
CA LEU A 107 -5.53 3.30 -3.13
C LEU A 107 -5.64 3.31 -4.66
N PRO A 108 -6.35 4.28 -5.29
CA PRO A 108 -6.49 4.33 -6.75
C PRO A 108 -5.22 4.82 -7.46
N LYS A 109 -4.07 4.58 -6.86
CA LYS A 109 -2.73 4.99 -7.30
C LYS A 109 -1.73 3.90 -6.97
N PRO A 110 -0.66 3.71 -7.74
CA PRO A 110 0.39 2.76 -7.43
C PRO A 110 1.09 3.09 -6.10
N VAL A 111 1.43 2.05 -5.35
CA VAL A 111 2.24 2.13 -4.13
C VAL A 111 3.47 1.23 -4.29
N ILE A 112 4.65 1.80 -4.12
CA ILE A 112 5.93 1.08 -4.13
C ILE A 112 6.43 0.96 -2.70
N ALA A 113 6.70 -0.26 -2.25
CA ALA A 113 7.50 -0.48 -1.05
C ALA A 113 8.99 -0.31 -1.40
N MET A 114 9.63 0.67 -0.79
CA MET A 114 11.06 0.96 -0.87
C MET A 114 11.73 0.35 0.36
N VAL A 115 12.18 -0.92 0.25
CA VAL A 115 12.62 -1.73 1.39
C VAL A 115 14.12 -1.58 1.60
N ASN A 116 14.50 -0.75 2.58
CA ASN A 116 15.87 -0.35 2.90
C ASN A 116 16.56 -1.20 3.97
N GLY A 117 15.97 -2.33 4.37
CA GLY A 117 16.52 -3.21 5.41
C GLY A 117 15.49 -4.24 5.88
N TYR A 118 15.41 -4.49 7.19
CA TYR A 118 14.48 -5.49 7.73
C TYR A 118 13.00 -5.17 7.44
N ALA A 119 12.31 -6.09 6.79
CA ALA A 119 10.85 -6.11 6.59
C ALA A 119 10.31 -7.37 7.27
N ILE A 120 9.91 -7.26 8.55
CA ILE A 120 9.64 -8.41 9.42
C ILE A 120 8.24 -8.33 10.02
N GLY A 121 7.56 -9.47 10.11
CA GLY A 121 6.23 -9.56 10.73
C GLY A 121 5.21 -8.64 10.05
N GLY A 122 4.59 -7.71 10.77
CA GLY A 122 3.69 -6.71 10.18
C GLY A 122 4.34 -5.83 9.12
N GLY A 123 5.65 -5.57 9.23
CA GLY A 123 6.42 -4.86 8.19
C GLY A 123 6.54 -5.68 6.90
N HIS A 124 6.72 -7.00 7.02
CA HIS A 124 6.65 -7.89 5.86
C HIS A 124 5.27 -7.86 5.22
N VAL A 125 4.18 -7.79 6.01
CA VAL A 125 2.83 -7.68 5.45
C VAL A 125 2.63 -6.35 4.72
N LEU A 126 3.16 -5.24 5.26
CA LEU A 126 3.03 -3.92 4.63
C LEU A 126 3.64 -3.90 3.21
N HIS A 127 4.85 -4.47 3.01
CA HIS A 127 5.42 -4.49 1.66
C HIS A 127 4.65 -5.44 0.72
N VAL A 128 4.16 -6.58 1.23
CA VAL A 128 3.32 -7.52 0.46
C VAL A 128 2.03 -6.86 -0.02
N MET A 129 1.50 -5.88 0.72
CA MET A 129 0.29 -5.13 0.34
C MET A 129 0.55 -4.02 -0.67
N CYS A 130 1.79 -3.56 -0.83
CA CYS A 130 2.15 -2.60 -1.88
C CYS A 130 2.05 -3.26 -3.26
N ASP A 131 1.84 -2.46 -4.29
CA ASP A 131 1.71 -2.96 -5.68
C ASP A 131 3.05 -3.50 -6.21
N LEU A 132 4.14 -2.85 -5.82
CA LEU A 132 5.51 -3.22 -6.19
C LEU A 132 6.43 -3.13 -4.97
N THR A 133 7.49 -3.93 -4.98
CA THR A 133 8.55 -3.90 -3.97
C THR A 133 9.91 -3.79 -4.64
N ILE A 134 10.66 -2.74 -4.31
CA ILE A 134 12.08 -2.61 -4.65
C ILE A 134 12.85 -2.69 -3.33
N ALA A 135 13.86 -3.54 -3.29
CA ALA A 135 14.62 -3.80 -2.07
C ALA A 135 16.09 -3.45 -2.23
N SER A 136 16.71 -3.00 -1.16
CA SER A 136 18.17 -2.93 -1.11
C SER A 136 18.79 -4.33 -0.89
N GLU A 137 20.03 -4.51 -1.34
CA GLU A 137 20.76 -5.78 -1.20
C GLU A 137 20.87 -6.28 0.26
N ASN A 138 20.85 -5.34 1.23
CA ASN A 138 20.88 -5.65 2.66
C ASN A 138 19.49 -5.94 3.26
N ALA A 139 18.43 -5.90 2.47
CA ALA A 139 17.08 -6.16 2.98
C ALA A 139 16.90 -7.62 3.39
N ILE A 140 16.15 -7.81 4.48
CA ILE A 140 15.83 -9.12 5.05
C ILE A 140 14.32 -9.20 5.27
N PHE A 141 13.73 -10.28 4.78
CA PHE A 141 12.29 -10.53 4.79
C PHE A 141 11.94 -11.72 5.68
N GLY A 142 10.80 -11.67 6.34
CA GLY A 142 10.32 -12.85 7.07
C GLY A 142 9.17 -12.59 8.02
N GLN A 143 8.59 -13.70 8.49
CA GLN A 143 7.56 -13.68 9.51
C GLN A 143 8.12 -14.18 10.84
N THR A 144 7.71 -13.54 11.92
CA THR A 144 8.14 -13.92 13.29
C THR A 144 6.96 -14.16 14.21
N GLY A 145 5.75 -13.95 13.73
CA GLY A 145 4.52 -14.02 14.54
C GLY A 145 4.44 -15.22 15.46
N PRO A 146 4.56 -16.47 14.97
CA PRO A 146 4.50 -17.67 15.82
C PRO A 146 5.55 -17.72 16.93
N LYS A 147 6.73 -17.10 16.76
CA LYS A 147 7.78 -17.00 17.78
C LYS A 147 7.43 -15.99 18.88
N VAL A 148 6.70 -14.93 18.54
CA VAL A 148 6.46 -13.78 19.44
C VAL A 148 4.99 -13.66 19.87
N GLY A 149 4.20 -14.73 19.68
CA GLY A 149 2.80 -14.76 20.09
C GLY A 149 1.91 -13.87 19.22
N SER A 150 2.07 -13.93 17.90
CA SER A 150 1.24 -13.21 16.92
C SER A 150 1.07 -14.04 15.65
N PHE A 151 0.13 -13.64 14.79
CA PHE A 151 -0.02 -14.17 13.43
C PHE A 151 -0.84 -13.21 12.58
N ASP A 152 -0.73 -13.35 11.25
CA ASP A 152 -1.62 -12.73 10.28
C ASP A 152 -2.06 -13.82 9.29
N ALA A 153 -3.27 -14.34 9.50
CA ALA A 153 -3.87 -15.37 8.65
C ALA A 153 -4.53 -14.77 7.38
N GLY A 154 -4.71 -13.46 7.36
CA GLY A 154 -5.25 -12.71 6.24
C GLY A 154 -4.21 -12.45 5.15
N PHE A 155 -3.93 -11.19 4.86
CA PHE A 155 -2.99 -10.81 3.81
C PHE A 155 -1.57 -11.36 4.05
N GLY A 156 -1.11 -11.38 5.30
CA GLY A 156 0.20 -11.91 5.64
C GLY A 156 0.39 -13.40 5.34
N ALA A 157 -0.67 -14.21 5.28
CA ALA A 157 -0.59 -15.63 4.97
C ALA A 157 -1.29 -15.98 3.66
N SER A 158 -2.59 -15.70 3.54
CA SER A 158 -3.38 -16.15 2.40
C SER A 158 -3.01 -15.43 1.10
N TYR A 159 -2.76 -14.12 1.16
CA TYR A 159 -2.35 -13.35 0.00
C TYR A 159 -0.87 -13.62 -0.36
N LEU A 160 0.02 -13.67 0.64
CA LEU A 160 1.41 -14.07 0.42
C LEU A 160 1.51 -15.42 -0.32
N ALA A 161 0.65 -16.39 0.01
CA ALA A 161 0.66 -17.70 -0.63
C ALA A 161 0.31 -17.65 -2.14
N ARG A 162 -0.33 -16.57 -2.61
CA ARG A 162 -0.56 -16.33 -4.04
C ARG A 162 0.70 -15.88 -4.76
N MET A 163 1.58 -15.18 -4.07
CA MET A 163 2.86 -14.71 -4.63
C MET A 163 3.91 -15.81 -4.66
N VAL A 164 4.14 -16.47 -3.51
CA VAL A 164 5.27 -17.41 -3.34
C VAL A 164 4.86 -18.88 -3.43
N GLY A 165 3.58 -19.15 -3.59
CA GLY A 165 3.02 -20.50 -3.54
C GLY A 165 2.83 -21.05 -2.13
N GLN A 166 1.92 -22.03 -2.00
CA GLN A 166 1.45 -22.57 -0.72
C GLN A 166 2.56 -23.16 0.16
N LYS A 167 3.51 -23.87 -0.44
CA LYS A 167 4.59 -24.53 0.31
C LYS A 167 5.56 -23.50 0.90
N LYS A 168 5.96 -22.51 0.11
CA LYS A 168 6.88 -21.46 0.56
C LYS A 168 6.24 -20.56 1.62
N ALA A 169 4.97 -20.18 1.46
CA ALA A 169 4.26 -19.41 2.48
C ALA A 169 4.20 -20.15 3.82
N ARG A 170 3.96 -21.48 3.82
CA ARG A 170 4.00 -22.29 5.05
C ARG A 170 5.40 -22.36 5.64
N GLU A 171 6.44 -22.49 4.82
CA GLU A 171 7.83 -22.48 5.29
C GLU A 171 8.14 -21.15 6.00
N ILE A 172 7.79 -20.01 5.38
CA ILE A 172 7.99 -18.68 5.95
C ILE A 172 7.29 -18.57 7.32
N TRP A 173 6.02 -18.96 7.40
CA TRP A 173 5.24 -18.83 8.63
C TRP A 173 5.55 -19.87 9.69
N PHE A 174 5.70 -21.15 9.33
CA PHE A 174 5.84 -22.21 10.31
C PHE A 174 7.25 -22.30 10.89
N LEU A 175 8.25 -21.98 10.07
CA LEU A 175 9.64 -22.02 10.51
C LEU A 175 10.14 -20.64 10.97
N CYS A 176 9.44 -19.57 10.63
CA CYS A 176 9.86 -18.20 10.90
C CYS A 176 11.30 -17.93 10.44
N LYS A 177 11.67 -18.45 9.27
CA LYS A 177 12.95 -18.17 8.63
C LYS A 177 12.99 -16.74 8.12
N GLN A 178 14.20 -16.22 8.02
CA GLN A 178 14.48 -14.95 7.36
C GLN A 178 15.14 -15.23 6.01
N TYR A 179 14.83 -14.40 5.04
CA TYR A 179 15.27 -14.52 3.65
C TYR A 179 15.95 -13.23 3.23
N SER A 180 17.04 -13.36 2.47
CA SER A 180 17.73 -12.23 1.84
C SER A 180 16.84 -11.57 0.76
N ALA A 181 17.22 -10.37 0.35
CA ALA A 181 16.56 -9.67 -0.76
C ALA A 181 16.53 -10.52 -2.04
N LYS A 182 17.66 -11.19 -2.36
CA LYS A 182 17.77 -12.05 -3.53
C LYS A 182 16.82 -13.25 -3.47
N GLU A 183 16.76 -13.95 -2.32
CA GLU A 183 15.81 -15.06 -2.14
C GLU A 183 14.36 -14.57 -2.26
N ALA A 184 14.05 -13.36 -1.76
CA ALA A 184 12.73 -12.76 -1.87
C ALA A 184 12.38 -12.39 -3.33
N GLU A 185 13.34 -11.93 -4.11
CA GLU A 185 13.20 -11.71 -5.55
C GLU A 185 12.95 -13.03 -6.30
N GLU A 186 13.75 -14.06 -6.04
CA GLU A 186 13.59 -15.40 -6.63
C GLU A 186 12.21 -16.02 -6.30
N MET A 187 11.63 -15.70 -5.14
CA MET A 187 10.28 -16.12 -4.74
C MET A 187 9.16 -15.31 -5.36
N GLY A 188 9.46 -14.20 -6.03
CA GLY A 188 8.46 -13.28 -6.60
C GLY A 188 7.83 -12.31 -5.60
N MET A 189 8.40 -12.13 -4.41
CA MET A 189 7.95 -11.12 -3.43
C MET A 189 8.54 -9.73 -3.70
N VAL A 190 9.68 -9.66 -4.36
CA VAL A 190 10.43 -8.44 -4.69
C VAL A 190 10.57 -8.35 -6.19
N ASN A 191 10.34 -7.16 -6.74
CA ASN A 191 10.42 -6.92 -8.18
C ASN A 191 11.84 -6.61 -8.65
N ASN A 192 12.65 -5.99 -7.79
CA ASN A 192 14.02 -5.63 -8.12
C ASN A 192 14.88 -5.46 -6.86
N VAL A 193 16.12 -5.88 -6.91
CA VAL A 193 17.10 -5.73 -5.83
C VAL A 193 18.27 -4.88 -6.34
N VAL A 194 18.57 -3.81 -5.59
CA VAL A 194 19.60 -2.83 -5.96
C VAL A 194 20.50 -2.47 -4.77
N PRO A 195 21.70 -1.93 -4.98
CA PRO A 195 22.48 -1.35 -3.90
C PRO A 195 21.70 -0.31 -3.11
N LEU A 196 21.94 -0.23 -1.80
CA LEU A 196 21.16 0.67 -0.91
C LEU A 196 21.21 2.14 -1.36
N ASP A 197 22.36 2.61 -1.84
CA ASP A 197 22.55 3.96 -2.34
C ASP A 197 21.82 4.25 -3.67
N LYS A 198 21.29 3.23 -4.34
CA LYS A 198 20.48 3.30 -5.56
C LYS A 198 18.98 3.09 -5.33
N LEU A 199 18.61 2.69 -4.12
CA LEU A 199 17.24 2.28 -3.84
C LEU A 199 16.21 3.39 -4.11
N GLU A 200 16.44 4.59 -3.57
CA GLU A 200 15.52 5.73 -3.78
C GLU A 200 15.49 6.17 -5.25
N ASP A 201 16.64 6.23 -5.90
CA ASP A 201 16.72 6.60 -7.31
C ASP A 201 15.92 5.63 -8.19
N THR A 202 16.06 4.33 -7.96
CA THR A 202 15.32 3.30 -8.71
C THR A 202 13.81 3.38 -8.44
N CYS A 203 13.40 3.61 -7.19
CA CYS A 203 11.98 3.77 -6.87
C CYS A 203 11.36 4.98 -7.55
N VAL A 204 12.09 6.10 -7.60
CA VAL A 204 11.62 7.31 -8.29
C VAL A 204 11.60 7.11 -9.80
N GLU A 205 12.61 6.48 -10.38
CA GLU A 205 12.61 6.12 -11.81
C GLU A 205 11.39 5.29 -12.19
N TRP A 206 11.07 4.25 -11.41
CA TRP A 206 9.87 3.45 -11.66
C TRP A 206 8.58 4.23 -11.47
N ALA A 207 8.53 5.15 -10.50
CA ALA A 207 7.39 6.04 -10.33
C ALA A 207 7.23 6.99 -11.53
N GLU A 208 8.32 7.55 -12.06
CA GLU A 208 8.31 8.40 -13.26
C GLU A 208 7.84 7.63 -14.49
N ILE A 209 8.31 6.39 -14.68
CA ILE A 209 7.80 5.50 -15.75
C ILE A 209 6.29 5.29 -15.61
N MET A 210 5.77 5.05 -14.40
CA MET A 210 4.33 4.88 -14.19
C MET A 210 3.55 6.17 -14.48
N MET A 211 4.12 7.34 -14.16
CA MET A 211 3.47 8.64 -14.42
C MET A 211 3.36 8.97 -15.91
N GLU A 212 4.15 8.35 -16.78
CA GLU A 212 3.99 8.42 -18.23
C GLU A 212 2.82 7.56 -18.75
N ARG A 213 2.17 6.78 -17.89
CA ARG A 213 1.03 5.92 -18.23
C ARG A 213 -0.28 6.59 -17.84
N SER A 214 -1.38 6.16 -18.48
CA SER A 214 -2.72 6.66 -18.14
C SER A 214 -3.07 6.37 -16.68
N PRO A 215 -3.34 7.38 -15.84
CA PRO A 215 -3.68 7.16 -14.44
C PRO A 215 -4.98 6.37 -14.29
N LEU A 216 -5.95 6.58 -15.16
CA LEU A 216 -7.20 5.84 -15.16
C LEU A 216 -6.98 4.36 -15.49
N ALA A 217 -6.14 4.06 -16.51
CA ALA A 217 -5.83 2.68 -16.86
C ALA A 217 -5.12 1.95 -15.72
N LEU A 218 -4.14 2.60 -15.06
CA LEU A 218 -3.47 2.02 -13.88
C LEU A 218 -4.43 1.75 -12.74
N ARG A 219 -5.35 2.68 -12.44
CA ARG A 219 -6.41 2.51 -11.43
C ARG A 219 -7.28 1.29 -11.75
N MET A 220 -7.80 1.20 -12.97
CA MET A 220 -8.70 0.11 -13.38
C MET A 220 -7.98 -1.25 -13.38
N ILE A 221 -6.71 -1.28 -13.79
CA ILE A 221 -5.89 -2.50 -13.75
C ILE A 221 -5.67 -2.94 -12.30
N LYS A 222 -5.31 -2.02 -11.40
CA LYS A 222 -5.14 -2.33 -9.97
C LYS A 222 -6.45 -2.87 -9.36
N ALA A 223 -7.58 -2.22 -9.60
CA ALA A 223 -8.89 -2.68 -9.14
C ALA A 223 -9.22 -4.07 -9.70
N GLY A 224 -8.96 -4.33 -10.98
CA GLY A 224 -9.17 -5.63 -11.62
C GLY A 224 -8.29 -6.74 -11.03
N LEU A 225 -7.00 -6.47 -10.81
CA LEU A 225 -6.07 -7.42 -10.18
C LEU A 225 -6.46 -7.76 -8.74
N ASN A 226 -7.11 -6.82 -8.04
CA ASN A 226 -7.58 -7.03 -6.68
C ASN A 226 -8.94 -7.74 -6.60
N ALA A 227 -9.84 -7.48 -7.55
CA ALA A 227 -11.24 -7.90 -7.49
C ALA A 227 -11.42 -9.41 -7.32
N GLU A 228 -10.62 -10.22 -8.02
CA GLU A 228 -10.67 -11.67 -7.92
C GLU A 228 -10.47 -12.18 -6.48
N LEU A 229 -9.51 -11.59 -5.78
CA LEU A 229 -9.13 -12.03 -4.42
C LEU A 229 -10.00 -11.43 -3.33
N ASP A 230 -10.57 -10.26 -3.57
CA ASP A 230 -11.39 -9.53 -2.60
C ASP A 230 -12.88 -9.91 -2.67
N GLY A 231 -13.25 -10.79 -3.61
CA GLY A 231 -14.61 -11.28 -3.74
C GLY A 231 -15.63 -10.14 -3.95
N GLN A 232 -16.76 -10.18 -3.25
CA GLN A 232 -17.82 -9.17 -3.40
C GLN A 232 -17.33 -7.73 -3.11
N ALA A 233 -16.40 -7.56 -2.18
CA ALA A 233 -15.83 -6.24 -1.88
C ALA A 233 -14.99 -5.69 -3.05
N GLY A 234 -14.22 -6.55 -3.72
CA GLY A 234 -13.46 -6.19 -4.91
C GLY A 234 -14.35 -5.87 -6.11
N ILE A 235 -15.42 -6.65 -6.30
CA ILE A 235 -16.43 -6.38 -7.33
C ILE A 235 -17.10 -5.03 -7.08
N GLN A 236 -17.44 -4.72 -5.82
CA GLN A 236 -18.05 -3.44 -5.46
C GLN A 236 -17.14 -2.26 -5.79
N GLU A 237 -15.85 -2.38 -5.55
CA GLU A 237 -14.88 -1.32 -5.84
C GLU A 237 -14.73 -1.12 -7.37
N LEU A 238 -14.53 -2.21 -8.12
CA LEU A 238 -14.46 -2.18 -9.59
C LEU A 238 -15.74 -1.61 -10.21
N ALA A 239 -16.91 -2.00 -9.70
CA ALA A 239 -18.20 -1.50 -10.15
C ALA A 239 -18.38 0.00 -9.83
N GLY A 240 -17.90 0.45 -8.66
CA GLY A 240 -17.87 1.86 -8.30
C GLY A 240 -17.03 2.70 -9.27
N ASP A 241 -15.86 2.21 -9.66
CA ASP A 241 -15.01 2.85 -10.66
C ASP A 241 -15.71 2.91 -12.03
N ALA A 242 -16.37 1.83 -12.46
CA ALA A 242 -17.16 1.81 -13.69
C ALA A 242 -18.34 2.80 -13.65
N THR A 243 -19.01 2.91 -12.50
CA THR A 243 -20.09 3.89 -12.30
C THR A 243 -19.59 5.33 -12.41
N MET A 244 -18.42 5.64 -11.84
CA MET A 244 -17.80 6.96 -11.97
C MET A 244 -17.47 7.29 -13.43
N LEU A 245 -17.00 6.32 -14.20
CA LEU A 245 -16.76 6.49 -15.65
C LEU A 245 -18.08 6.74 -16.40
N TYR A 246 -19.12 5.96 -16.08
CA TYR A 246 -20.44 6.14 -16.69
C TYR A 246 -20.98 7.55 -16.46
N TYR A 247 -20.80 8.14 -15.27
CA TYR A 247 -21.23 9.51 -14.97
C TYR A 247 -20.56 10.59 -15.83
N THR A 248 -19.44 10.28 -16.48
CA THR A 248 -18.78 11.20 -17.44
C THR A 248 -19.38 11.13 -18.84
N MET A 249 -20.27 10.16 -19.13
CA MET A 249 -20.86 9.95 -20.45
C MET A 249 -22.14 10.78 -20.63
N ASP A 250 -22.42 11.20 -21.87
CA ASP A 250 -23.62 11.93 -22.23
C ASP A 250 -24.91 11.17 -21.91
N GLU A 251 -24.89 9.84 -22.02
CA GLU A 251 -26.00 8.96 -21.68
C GLU A 251 -26.43 9.10 -20.21
N ALA A 252 -25.46 9.18 -19.28
CA ALA A 252 -25.75 9.40 -17.87
C ALA A 252 -26.33 10.81 -17.63
N GLN A 253 -25.84 11.81 -18.35
CA GLN A 253 -26.36 13.19 -18.27
C GLN A 253 -27.81 13.28 -18.77
N GLU A 254 -28.14 12.54 -19.85
CA GLU A 254 -29.53 12.50 -20.36
C GLU A 254 -30.51 11.96 -19.31
N GLY A 255 -30.15 10.85 -18.64
CA GLY A 255 -31.02 10.29 -17.59
C GLY A 255 -31.26 11.26 -16.46
N GLY A 256 -30.22 11.91 -15.95
CA GLY A 256 -30.33 12.94 -14.90
C GLY A 256 -31.18 14.16 -15.31
N LYS A 257 -30.93 14.66 -16.52
CA LYS A 257 -31.67 15.81 -17.08
C LYS A 257 -33.17 15.49 -17.27
N ALA A 258 -33.48 14.36 -17.89
CA ALA A 258 -34.85 13.90 -18.10
C ALA A 258 -35.63 13.76 -16.79
N PHE A 259 -34.96 13.20 -15.73
CA PHE A 259 -35.57 13.10 -14.41
C PHE A 259 -35.93 14.48 -13.82
N LEU A 260 -35.01 15.44 -13.86
CA LEU A 260 -35.23 16.80 -13.35
C LEU A 260 -36.30 17.54 -14.14
N GLU A 261 -36.35 17.37 -15.46
CA GLU A 261 -37.33 17.98 -16.36
C GLU A 261 -38.69 17.25 -16.36
N LYS A 262 -38.83 16.15 -15.62
CA LYS A 262 -40.03 15.30 -15.53
C LYS A 262 -40.54 14.83 -16.91
N ARG A 263 -39.63 14.53 -17.83
CA ARG A 263 -39.89 13.95 -19.15
C ARG A 263 -39.35 12.54 -19.25
N LYS A 264 -39.72 11.81 -20.30
CA LYS A 264 -39.11 10.53 -20.64
C LYS A 264 -37.70 10.76 -21.16
N PRO A 265 -36.70 9.92 -20.74
CA PRO A 265 -35.36 9.97 -21.31
C PRO A 265 -35.35 9.45 -22.75
N GLU A 266 -34.44 9.98 -23.55
CA GLU A 266 -34.25 9.62 -24.96
C GLU A 266 -32.98 8.80 -25.11
N PHE A 267 -32.98 7.55 -24.63
CA PHE A 267 -31.81 6.67 -24.66
C PHE A 267 -31.58 6.00 -26.03
N ASP A 268 -32.56 5.96 -26.89
CA ASP A 268 -32.49 5.38 -28.25
C ASP A 268 -31.46 6.09 -29.16
N LYS A 269 -31.10 7.32 -28.84
CA LYS A 269 -30.02 8.05 -29.54
C LYS A 269 -28.61 7.63 -29.20
N TYR A 270 -28.43 6.83 -28.13
CA TYR A 270 -27.12 6.33 -27.73
C TYR A 270 -26.88 4.94 -28.29
N PRO A 271 -25.66 4.66 -28.82
CA PRO A 271 -25.38 3.36 -29.38
C PRO A 271 -25.25 2.31 -28.27
N VAL A 272 -25.82 1.14 -28.49
CA VAL A 272 -25.51 -0.03 -27.71
C VAL A 272 -24.23 -0.63 -28.29
N PHE A 273 -23.13 -0.51 -27.57
CA PHE A 273 -21.89 -1.12 -27.99
C PHE A 273 -21.87 -2.62 -27.64
N PRO A 274 -21.28 -3.46 -28.53
CA PRO A 274 -21.05 -4.86 -28.22
C PRO A 274 -20.02 -5.02 -27.12
#